data_6a2dc848777f2165cc72eac44d58f1aa
#
_entry.id   6a2dc848777f2165cc72eac44d58f1aa
#
_cell.length_a   1.000
_cell.length_b   1.000
_cell.length_c   1.000
_cell.angle_alpha   90.00
_cell.angle_beta   90.00
_cell.angle_gamma   90.00
#
_symmetry.space_group_name_H-M   'P 1'
#
loop_
_entity.id
_entity.type
_entity.pdbx_description
1 polymer ?
#
loop_
_entity_poly.entity_id
_entity_poly.type
_entity_poly.pdbx_seq_one_letter_code
_entity_poly.pdbx_strand_id
1 'polypeptide(L)'
;GSRGAVADDSSQTGPRVITDRVTKFDSNTIYAHPGGIFEPRPYIKSALGLFEHIRATIGWDIEILHDVHERIPPIMGVDLAKEVEQYKLFFLEDLFAPEDNDYFRMVRQQTSTPIAMGELYNSPHEIIPMVKDRLLDFMRVHISQIGGLTPARKLAALCEAFNVRTAWHGPGDTSPVGHAANLMLDLNTINFGIQEYAIFQERTQEVFPGCPEVRGGYMWPNGKPGLGIDVDEELAAKYPFKERAFGGAWDTVRRADGGVVRP
;
A
#
# COMPACT_ATOMS: atom_id res chain seq x y z
N GLY A 1 -2.65 2.80 3.25
CA GLY A 1 -2.51 1.52 3.90
C GLY A 1 -3.56 1.36 4.98
N SER A 2 -4.43 0.39 4.85
CA SER A 2 -5.45 0.11 5.86
C SER A 2 -4.85 -0.50 7.13
N ARG A 3 -3.95 0.20 7.79
CA ARG A 3 -3.67 -0.05 9.21
C ARG A 3 -4.92 0.16 10.07
N GLY A 4 -6.05 0.44 9.45
CA GLY A 4 -7.32 0.73 10.10
C GLY A 4 -7.99 -0.43 10.81
N ALA A 5 -7.43 -1.62 10.80
CA ALA A 5 -7.90 -2.70 11.67
C ALA A 5 -7.13 -2.77 12.99
N VAL A 6 -6.07 -1.97 13.15
CA VAL A 6 -5.31 -1.89 14.40
C VAL A 6 -5.70 -0.59 15.08
N ALA A 7 -6.55 -0.67 16.10
CA ALA A 7 -6.68 0.44 17.02
C ALA A 7 -5.32 0.68 17.66
N ASP A 8 -4.71 1.82 17.37
CA ASP A 8 -3.44 2.22 17.98
C ASP A 8 -3.71 2.63 19.43
N ASP A 9 -3.77 1.63 20.30
CA ASP A 9 -3.66 1.85 21.74
C ASP A 9 -2.21 1.56 22.13
N SER A 10 -1.39 2.59 22.03
CA SER A 10 0.02 2.54 22.39
C SER A 10 0.29 2.21 23.87
N SER A 11 -0.76 2.06 24.68
CA SER A 11 -0.68 1.72 26.10
C SER A 11 -0.70 0.20 26.36
N GLN A 12 -0.98 -0.63 25.35
CA GLN A 12 -1.04 -2.08 25.54
C GLN A 12 0.25 -2.77 25.09
N THR A 13 0.99 -3.28 26.02
CA THR A 13 2.25 -4.04 25.82
C THR A 13 2.03 -5.54 25.52
N GLY A 14 0.80 -5.97 25.25
CA GLY A 14 0.45 -7.36 24.97
C GLY A 14 0.29 -7.63 23.47
N PRO A 15 0.31 -8.91 23.06
CA PRO A 15 0.04 -9.30 21.69
C PRO A 15 -1.37 -8.85 21.27
N ARG A 16 -1.53 -8.44 20.00
CA ARG A 16 -2.79 -7.92 19.46
C ARG A 16 -3.44 -8.95 18.54
N VAL A 17 -4.73 -9.15 18.70
CA VAL A 17 -5.52 -9.92 17.74
C VAL A 17 -6.17 -8.94 16.78
N ILE A 18 -6.02 -9.21 15.51
CA ILE A 18 -6.76 -8.52 14.45
C ILE A 18 -8.03 -9.33 14.24
N THR A 19 -9.08 -8.94 14.95
CA THR A 19 -10.40 -9.56 14.83
C THR A 19 -11.45 -8.50 14.53
N ASP A 20 -12.67 -8.94 14.34
CA ASP A 20 -13.84 -8.09 14.25
C ASP A 20 -13.86 -7.08 15.43
N ARG A 21 -14.00 -5.80 15.15
CA ARG A 21 -14.08 -4.72 16.16
C ARG A 21 -15.20 -4.91 17.19
N VAL A 22 -16.12 -5.82 16.94
CA VAL A 22 -17.25 -6.12 17.85
C VAL A 22 -16.83 -7.08 18.96
N THR A 23 -15.73 -7.81 18.80
CA THR A 23 -15.23 -8.70 19.84
C THR A 23 -14.31 -7.95 20.77
N LYS A 24 -14.70 -7.84 22.03
CA LYS A 24 -13.80 -7.40 23.10
C LYS A 24 -12.60 -8.33 23.14
N PHE A 25 -11.43 -7.76 22.99
CA PHE A 25 -10.20 -8.48 23.18
C PHE A 25 -10.04 -8.95 24.61
N ASP A 26 -9.99 -10.23 24.80
CA ASP A 26 -9.45 -10.83 26.01
C ASP A 26 -8.04 -11.30 25.73
N SER A 27 -7.07 -10.48 26.13
CA SER A 27 -5.63 -10.74 25.94
C SER A 27 -5.18 -12.06 26.58
N ASN A 28 -5.94 -12.61 27.48
CA ASN A 28 -5.58 -13.83 28.21
C ASN A 28 -6.02 -15.11 27.49
N THR A 29 -6.95 -15.03 26.54
CA THR A 29 -7.51 -16.23 25.89
C THR A 29 -7.00 -16.48 24.47
N ILE A 30 -6.24 -15.55 23.90
CA ILE A 30 -6.02 -15.50 22.46
C ILE A 30 -4.65 -16.06 22.04
N TYR A 31 -3.75 -16.35 22.97
CA TYR A 31 -2.33 -16.51 22.61
C TYR A 31 -1.72 -17.86 22.97
N ALA A 32 -1.69 -18.70 21.95
CA ALA A 32 -0.67 -19.75 21.85
C ALA A 32 0.66 -19.22 21.32
N HIS A 33 0.69 -17.97 20.81
CA HIS A 33 1.85 -17.34 20.15
C HIS A 33 2.18 -15.99 20.78
N PRO A 34 3.47 -15.61 20.88
CA PRO A 34 3.89 -14.31 21.43
C PRO A 34 3.45 -13.11 20.58
N GLY A 35 3.07 -13.33 19.31
CA GLY A 35 2.48 -12.32 18.44
C GLY A 35 0.95 -12.37 18.41
N GLY A 36 0.32 -11.50 17.64
CA GLY A 36 -1.11 -11.51 17.39
C GLY A 36 -1.55 -12.72 16.55
N ILE A 37 -2.83 -13.07 16.64
CA ILE A 37 -3.45 -14.04 15.74
C ILE A 37 -4.25 -13.27 14.69
N PHE A 38 -3.98 -13.54 13.43
CA PHE A 38 -4.75 -13.01 12.32
C PHE A 38 -5.70 -14.08 11.77
N GLU A 39 -6.99 -13.79 11.84
CA GLU A 39 -8.03 -14.63 11.27
C GLU A 39 -8.66 -13.95 10.04
N PRO A 40 -8.56 -14.57 8.84
CA PRO A 40 -9.02 -13.93 7.61
C PRO A 40 -10.51 -13.58 7.60
N ARG A 41 -11.38 -14.45 8.12
CA ARG A 41 -12.83 -14.26 8.09
C ARG A 41 -13.30 -13.04 8.90
N PRO A 42 -12.89 -12.85 10.17
CA PRO A 42 -13.18 -11.63 10.91
C PRO A 42 -12.63 -10.37 10.24
N TYR A 43 -11.44 -10.43 9.65
CA TYR A 43 -10.89 -9.32 8.89
C TYR A 43 -11.78 -8.93 7.70
N ILE A 44 -12.16 -9.89 6.86
CA ILE A 44 -13.03 -9.65 5.69
C ILE A 44 -14.37 -9.04 6.15
N LYS A 45 -15.00 -9.61 7.16
CA LYS A 45 -16.24 -9.10 7.71
C LYS A 45 -16.10 -7.66 8.20
N SER A 46 -14.99 -7.33 8.89
CA SER A 46 -14.71 -5.99 9.37
C SER A 46 -14.50 -5.01 8.22
N ALA A 47 -13.77 -5.40 7.16
CA ALA A 47 -13.54 -4.57 5.98
C ALA A 47 -14.85 -4.27 5.24
N LEU A 48 -15.69 -5.28 5.00
CA LEU A 48 -16.99 -5.10 4.36
C LEU A 48 -17.91 -4.20 5.17
N GLY A 49 -17.99 -4.41 6.50
CA GLY A 49 -18.76 -3.55 7.40
C GLY A 49 -18.26 -2.11 7.42
N LEU A 50 -16.95 -1.88 7.26
CA LEU A 50 -16.37 -0.53 7.13
C LEU A 50 -16.82 0.13 5.82
N PHE A 51 -16.77 -0.59 4.69
CA PHE A 51 -17.20 -0.03 3.39
C PHE A 51 -18.69 0.29 3.40
N GLU A 52 -19.52 -0.60 3.93
CA GLU A 52 -20.95 -0.35 4.11
C GLU A 52 -21.20 0.92 4.95
N HIS A 53 -20.51 1.04 6.07
CA HIS A 53 -20.62 2.21 6.95
C HIS A 53 -20.18 3.50 6.25
N ILE A 54 -19.06 3.48 5.52
CA ILE A 54 -18.57 4.64 4.77
C ILE A 54 -19.59 5.05 3.71
N ARG A 55 -20.09 4.11 2.90
CA ARG A 55 -21.08 4.42 1.86
C ARG A 55 -22.40 4.93 2.44
N ALA A 56 -22.83 4.39 3.56
CA ALA A 56 -24.04 4.86 4.25
C ALA A 56 -23.88 6.24 4.89
N THR A 57 -22.67 6.60 5.36
CA THR A 57 -22.44 7.82 6.15
C THR A 57 -21.91 8.98 5.31
N ILE A 58 -20.96 8.70 4.41
CA ILE A 58 -20.25 9.71 3.60
C ILE A 58 -20.81 9.77 2.18
N GLY A 59 -21.39 8.66 1.69
CA GLY A 59 -21.95 8.57 0.34
C GLY A 59 -20.95 8.07 -0.70
N TRP A 60 -21.16 8.46 -1.96
CA TRP A 60 -20.51 7.90 -3.13
C TRP A 60 -19.55 8.86 -3.84
N ASP A 61 -19.52 10.12 -3.40
CA ASP A 61 -18.70 11.18 -4.01
C ASP A 61 -17.23 11.11 -3.61
N ILE A 62 -16.90 10.20 -2.68
CA ILE A 62 -15.52 9.96 -2.21
C ILE A 62 -15.06 8.58 -2.68
N GLU A 63 -13.88 8.53 -3.28
CA GLU A 63 -13.24 7.29 -3.66
C GLU A 63 -12.70 6.55 -2.43
N ILE A 64 -12.83 5.23 -2.44
CA ILE A 64 -12.33 4.34 -1.39
C ILE A 64 -11.29 3.41 -1.99
N LEU A 65 -10.13 3.34 -1.36
CA LEU A 65 -9.10 2.36 -1.65
C LEU A 65 -8.97 1.42 -0.45
N HIS A 66 -8.57 0.19 -0.71
CA HIS A 66 -8.27 -0.76 0.36
C HIS A 66 -7.06 -1.60 0.01
N ASP A 67 -6.10 -1.62 0.90
CA ASP A 67 -4.93 -2.45 0.83
C ASP A 67 -5.15 -3.71 1.67
N VAL A 68 -5.19 -4.87 1.00
CA VAL A 68 -5.30 -6.18 1.63
C VAL A 68 -3.95 -6.62 2.17
N HIS A 69 -2.87 -6.23 1.50
CA HIS A 69 -1.50 -6.48 1.92
C HIS A 69 -1.20 -7.98 2.10
N GLU A 70 -1.63 -8.78 1.13
CA GLU A 70 -1.50 -10.25 0.99
C GLU A 70 -1.90 -11.08 2.23
N ARG A 71 -2.63 -10.51 3.17
CA ARG A 71 -2.89 -11.09 4.49
C ARG A 71 -3.83 -12.29 4.48
N ILE A 72 -4.61 -12.44 3.44
CA ILE A 72 -5.64 -13.49 3.38
C ILE A 72 -5.25 -14.59 2.39
N PRO A 73 -5.73 -15.82 2.58
CA PRO A 73 -5.52 -16.88 1.61
C PRO A 73 -6.02 -16.48 0.22
N PRO A 74 -5.30 -16.79 -0.87
CA PRO A 74 -5.65 -16.32 -2.20
C PRO A 74 -7.07 -16.59 -2.64
N ILE A 75 -7.61 -17.79 -2.35
CA ILE A 75 -9.01 -18.11 -2.71
C ILE A 75 -10.01 -17.19 -1.98
N MET A 76 -9.72 -16.77 -0.75
CA MET A 76 -10.54 -15.81 -0.01
C MET A 76 -10.39 -14.40 -0.56
N GLY A 77 -9.23 -14.07 -1.14
CA GLY A 77 -9.01 -12.81 -1.86
C GLY A 77 -9.89 -12.72 -3.10
N VAL A 78 -10.04 -13.81 -3.85
CA VAL A 78 -10.99 -13.86 -4.98
C VAL A 78 -12.42 -13.56 -4.52
N ASP A 79 -12.82 -14.13 -3.40
CA ASP A 79 -14.16 -13.94 -2.83
C ASP A 79 -14.35 -12.49 -2.36
N LEU A 80 -13.36 -11.93 -1.64
CA LEU A 80 -13.36 -10.53 -1.21
C LEU A 80 -13.49 -9.58 -2.39
N ALA A 81 -12.72 -9.79 -3.47
CA ALA A 81 -12.77 -8.94 -4.66
C ALA A 81 -14.16 -8.89 -5.31
N LYS A 82 -14.93 -9.99 -5.22
CA LYS A 82 -16.33 -10.04 -5.67
C LYS A 82 -17.26 -9.29 -4.72
N GLU A 83 -17.10 -9.50 -3.41
CA GLU A 83 -17.97 -8.90 -2.40
C GLU A 83 -17.83 -7.38 -2.35
N VAL A 84 -16.61 -6.83 -2.58
CA VAL A 84 -16.38 -5.37 -2.57
C VAL A 84 -16.86 -4.66 -3.83
N GLU A 85 -17.20 -5.38 -4.90
CA GLU A 85 -17.66 -4.78 -6.16
C GLU A 85 -18.88 -3.87 -5.97
N GLN A 86 -19.77 -4.22 -5.06
CA GLN A 86 -20.94 -3.41 -4.70
C GLN A 86 -20.58 -2.04 -4.12
N TYR A 87 -19.42 -1.91 -3.48
CA TYR A 87 -18.96 -0.66 -2.86
C TYR A 87 -18.22 0.26 -3.82
N LYS A 88 -17.96 -0.17 -5.06
CA LYS A 88 -17.29 0.60 -6.11
C LYS A 88 -16.00 1.25 -5.60
N LEU A 89 -15.05 0.40 -5.20
CA LEU A 89 -13.74 0.87 -4.79
C LEU A 89 -12.99 1.48 -5.98
N PHE A 90 -12.15 2.48 -5.72
CA PHE A 90 -11.21 3.01 -6.70
C PHE A 90 -10.21 1.93 -7.12
N PHE A 91 -9.70 1.19 -6.13
CA PHE A 91 -9.03 -0.09 -6.32
C PHE A 91 -8.96 -0.92 -5.02
N LEU A 92 -8.71 -2.21 -5.21
CA LEU A 92 -8.31 -3.15 -4.18
C LEU A 92 -6.83 -3.47 -4.39
N GLU A 93 -6.00 -3.21 -3.37
CA GLU A 93 -4.55 -3.28 -3.45
C GLU A 93 -4.02 -4.55 -2.82
N ASP A 94 -2.94 -5.06 -3.38
CA ASP A 94 -2.14 -6.19 -2.90
C ASP A 94 -2.99 -7.36 -2.40
N LEU A 95 -3.89 -7.77 -3.28
CA LEU A 95 -4.83 -8.85 -2.97
C LEU A 95 -4.10 -10.18 -2.77
N PHE A 96 -2.99 -10.38 -3.50
CA PHE A 96 -2.17 -11.58 -3.46
C PHE A 96 -0.69 -11.23 -3.42
N ALA A 97 0.11 -12.14 -2.85
CA ALA A 97 1.56 -12.07 -2.95
C ALA A 97 2.04 -12.32 -4.39
N PRO A 98 3.25 -11.85 -4.76
CA PRO A 98 3.82 -12.10 -6.10
C PRO A 98 3.89 -13.57 -6.49
N GLU A 99 4.04 -14.48 -5.54
CA GLU A 99 4.05 -15.93 -5.77
C GLU A 99 2.68 -16.48 -6.18
N ASP A 100 1.61 -15.73 -5.90
CA ASP A 100 0.23 -16.12 -6.15
C ASP A 100 -0.40 -15.34 -7.33
N ASN A 101 0.41 -14.76 -8.22
CA ASN A 101 -0.03 -13.95 -9.36
C ASN A 101 -1.06 -14.64 -10.27
N ASP A 102 -1.05 -15.95 -10.36
CA ASP A 102 -2.01 -16.70 -11.19
C ASP A 102 -3.47 -16.53 -10.71
N TYR A 103 -3.69 -16.21 -9.43
CA TYR A 103 -5.03 -15.93 -8.90
C TYR A 103 -5.64 -14.63 -9.47
N PHE A 104 -4.85 -13.67 -9.94
CA PHE A 104 -5.38 -12.48 -10.61
C PHE A 104 -6.16 -12.82 -11.89
N ARG A 105 -5.81 -13.90 -12.60
CA ARG A 105 -6.60 -14.39 -13.73
C ARG A 105 -7.98 -14.83 -13.31
N MET A 106 -8.08 -15.49 -12.14
CA MET A 106 -9.34 -15.91 -11.57
C MET A 106 -10.18 -14.72 -11.14
N VAL A 107 -9.58 -13.72 -10.50
CA VAL A 107 -10.25 -12.46 -10.12
C VAL A 107 -10.86 -11.79 -11.36
N ARG A 108 -10.09 -11.65 -12.45
CA ARG A 108 -10.57 -11.02 -13.68
C ARG A 108 -11.76 -11.73 -14.34
N GLN A 109 -11.93 -13.01 -14.10
CA GLN A 109 -13.08 -13.80 -14.57
C GLN A 109 -14.31 -13.65 -13.67
N GLN A 110 -14.14 -13.16 -12.44
CA GLN A 110 -15.16 -13.18 -11.39
C GLN A 110 -15.74 -11.80 -11.06
N THR A 111 -14.98 -10.72 -11.27
CA THR A 111 -15.38 -9.38 -10.85
C THR A 111 -14.75 -8.28 -11.72
N SER A 112 -15.39 -7.13 -11.73
CA SER A 112 -14.90 -5.87 -12.32
C SER A 112 -14.24 -4.93 -11.31
N THR A 113 -14.05 -5.37 -10.06
CA THR A 113 -13.34 -4.57 -9.05
C THR A 113 -11.93 -4.20 -9.55
N PRO A 114 -11.58 -2.90 -9.61
CA PRO A 114 -10.25 -2.49 -10.03
C PRO A 114 -9.18 -3.01 -9.08
N ILE A 115 -8.05 -3.45 -9.64
CA ILE A 115 -6.94 -4.07 -8.91
C ILE A 115 -5.69 -3.19 -9.03
N ALA A 116 -5.04 -2.96 -7.90
CA ALA A 116 -3.72 -2.35 -7.80
C ALA A 116 -2.72 -3.36 -7.23
N MET A 117 -1.53 -3.41 -7.79
CA MET A 117 -0.47 -4.31 -7.35
C MET A 117 0.89 -3.75 -7.72
N GLY A 118 1.92 -4.05 -6.92
CA GLY A 118 3.27 -3.83 -7.40
C GLY A 118 4.32 -3.44 -6.37
N GLU A 119 4.00 -3.11 -5.14
CA GLU A 119 4.99 -2.67 -4.15
C GLU A 119 6.04 -3.74 -3.84
N LEU A 120 5.69 -5.01 -3.99
CA LEU A 120 6.61 -6.13 -3.78
C LEU A 120 7.35 -6.59 -5.04
N TYR A 121 7.07 -6.01 -6.20
CA TYR A 121 7.83 -6.31 -7.42
C TYR A 121 9.13 -5.53 -7.47
N ASN A 122 10.23 -6.25 -7.62
CA ASN A 122 11.58 -5.70 -7.65
C ASN A 122 12.20 -5.69 -9.04
N SER A 123 11.50 -6.21 -10.03
CA SER A 123 11.97 -6.30 -11.41
C SER A 123 10.84 -5.99 -12.40
N PRO A 124 11.15 -5.26 -13.50
CA PRO A 124 10.19 -5.11 -14.59
C PRO A 124 9.65 -6.44 -15.15
N HIS A 125 10.43 -7.51 -15.05
CA HIS A 125 10.02 -8.84 -15.53
C HIS A 125 8.86 -9.43 -14.72
N GLU A 126 8.66 -9.03 -13.49
CA GLU A 126 7.56 -9.50 -12.66
C GLU A 126 6.25 -8.80 -13.03
N ILE A 127 6.31 -7.50 -13.34
CA ILE A 127 5.11 -6.70 -13.63
C ILE A 127 4.67 -6.78 -15.09
N ILE A 128 5.59 -6.94 -16.04
CA ILE A 128 5.26 -6.98 -17.48
C ILE A 128 4.18 -8.02 -17.82
N PRO A 129 4.23 -9.26 -17.33
CA PRO A 129 3.17 -10.23 -17.57
C PRO A 129 1.81 -9.77 -17.04
N MET A 130 1.78 -9.13 -15.87
CA MET A 130 0.56 -8.63 -15.24
C MET A 130 -0.10 -7.53 -16.08
N VAL A 131 0.70 -6.60 -16.57
CA VAL A 131 0.24 -5.52 -17.47
C VAL A 131 -0.20 -6.06 -18.82
N LYS A 132 0.63 -6.91 -19.45
CA LYS A 132 0.35 -7.50 -20.77
C LYS A 132 -0.97 -8.30 -20.78
N ASP A 133 -1.21 -9.05 -19.75
CA ASP A 133 -2.40 -9.90 -19.63
C ASP A 133 -3.58 -9.16 -18.97
N ARG A 134 -3.43 -7.85 -18.70
CA ARG A 134 -4.47 -6.95 -18.15
C ARG A 134 -5.02 -7.45 -16.81
N LEU A 135 -4.13 -7.93 -15.95
CA LEU A 135 -4.50 -8.51 -14.66
C LEU A 135 -4.61 -7.45 -13.56
N LEU A 136 -4.14 -6.23 -13.82
CA LEU A 136 -4.25 -5.08 -12.91
C LEU A 136 -4.70 -3.82 -13.68
N ASP A 137 -5.23 -2.86 -12.95
CA ASP A 137 -5.69 -1.57 -13.45
C ASP A 137 -4.77 -0.43 -13.02
N PHE A 138 -4.07 -0.62 -11.90
CA PHE A 138 -3.11 0.32 -11.35
C PHE A 138 -1.81 -0.39 -11.04
N MET A 139 -0.71 0.13 -11.60
CA MET A 139 0.64 -0.33 -11.29
C MET A 139 1.20 0.45 -10.10
N ARG A 140 1.53 -0.26 -9.01
CA ARG A 140 1.97 0.32 -7.75
C ARG A 140 3.42 0.00 -7.37
N VAL A 141 4.31 -0.12 -8.35
CA VAL A 141 5.72 -0.42 -8.07
C VAL A 141 6.39 0.70 -7.27
N HIS A 142 7.35 0.32 -6.43
CA HIS A 142 8.19 1.24 -5.69
C HIS A 142 9.36 1.71 -6.55
N ILE A 143 9.55 3.01 -6.68
CA ILE A 143 10.54 3.58 -7.62
C ILE A 143 11.97 3.13 -7.37
N SER A 144 12.40 3.00 -6.11
CA SER A 144 13.76 2.57 -5.80
C SER A 144 13.94 1.06 -5.99
N GLN A 145 12.94 0.24 -5.67
CA GLN A 145 13.00 -1.21 -5.83
C GLN A 145 13.00 -1.63 -7.30
N ILE A 146 12.25 -0.93 -8.15
CA ILE A 146 12.20 -1.22 -9.59
C ILE A 146 13.47 -0.74 -10.34
N GLY A 147 14.39 -0.06 -9.65
CA GLY A 147 15.68 0.37 -10.21
C GLY A 147 15.74 1.85 -10.59
N GLY A 148 14.85 2.69 -10.09
CA GLY A 148 14.86 4.13 -10.26
C GLY A 148 14.05 4.63 -11.47
N LEU A 149 14.28 5.89 -11.84
CA LEU A 149 13.49 6.62 -12.84
C LEU A 149 13.46 5.95 -14.23
N THR A 150 14.58 5.40 -14.71
CA THR A 150 14.65 4.85 -16.06
C THR A 150 13.73 3.64 -16.26
N PRO A 151 13.78 2.58 -15.42
CA PRO A 151 12.85 1.46 -15.56
C PRO A 151 11.42 1.89 -15.21
N ALA A 152 11.21 2.76 -14.23
CA ALA A 152 9.88 3.25 -13.87
C ALA A 152 9.19 3.96 -15.05
N ARG A 153 9.89 4.87 -15.74
CA ARG A 153 9.37 5.53 -16.95
C ARG A 153 9.03 4.55 -18.07
N LYS A 154 9.87 3.52 -18.28
CA LYS A 154 9.58 2.48 -19.30
C LYS A 154 8.33 1.69 -18.95
N LEU A 155 8.13 1.36 -17.66
CA LEU A 155 6.94 0.69 -17.19
C LEU A 155 5.70 1.58 -17.32
N ALA A 156 5.78 2.87 -17.00
CA ALA A 156 4.67 3.80 -17.18
C ALA A 156 4.21 3.85 -18.65
N ALA A 157 5.14 3.94 -19.59
CA ALA A 157 4.84 3.90 -21.03
C ALA A 157 4.25 2.56 -21.50
N LEU A 158 4.72 1.45 -20.95
CA LEU A 158 4.10 0.14 -21.19
C LEU A 158 2.67 0.10 -20.66
N CYS A 159 2.46 0.55 -19.44
CA CYS A 159 1.13 0.61 -18.81
C CYS A 159 0.16 1.47 -19.61
N GLU A 160 0.60 2.61 -20.14
CA GLU A 160 -0.20 3.47 -21.03
C GLU A 160 -0.74 2.69 -22.23
N ALA A 161 0.12 1.91 -22.91
CA ALA A 161 -0.27 1.12 -24.07
C ALA A 161 -1.33 0.04 -23.77
N PHE A 162 -1.46 -0.36 -22.51
CA PHE A 162 -2.43 -1.37 -22.06
C PHE A 162 -3.60 -0.79 -21.24
N ASN A 163 -3.72 0.53 -21.14
CA ASN A 163 -4.72 1.24 -20.34
C ASN A 163 -4.63 0.92 -18.83
N VAL A 164 -3.43 0.64 -18.35
CA VAL A 164 -3.13 0.53 -16.92
C VAL A 164 -2.63 1.87 -16.40
N ARG A 165 -3.15 2.33 -15.29
CA ARG A 165 -2.78 3.61 -14.67
C ARG A 165 -1.58 3.43 -13.74
N THR A 166 -0.86 4.52 -13.48
CA THR A 166 0.22 4.52 -12.47
C THR A 166 -0.30 4.97 -11.11
N ALA A 167 0.21 4.36 -10.05
CA ALA A 167 -0.08 4.71 -8.66
C ALA A 167 1.13 4.32 -7.80
N TRP A 168 2.25 5.04 -7.98
CA TRP A 168 3.54 4.67 -7.37
C TRP A 168 3.43 4.47 -5.87
N HIS A 169 4.04 3.39 -5.40
CA HIS A 169 4.17 3.14 -3.97
C HIS A 169 5.05 4.21 -3.33
N GLY A 170 4.53 4.88 -2.29
CA GLY A 170 5.17 6.02 -1.64
C GLY A 170 4.90 6.06 -0.14
N PRO A 171 5.22 4.99 0.61
CA PRO A 171 5.03 4.93 2.05
C PRO A 171 6.05 5.80 2.80
N GLY A 172 5.93 5.85 4.13
CA GLY A 172 6.74 6.69 4.99
C GLY A 172 8.24 6.34 5.08
N ASP A 173 8.64 5.19 4.56
CA ASP A 173 10.04 4.77 4.44
C ASP A 173 10.67 5.14 3.08
N THR A 174 9.86 5.61 2.12
CA THR A 174 10.37 6.25 0.90
C THR A 174 10.92 7.63 1.23
N SER A 175 12.16 7.90 0.85
CA SER A 175 12.77 9.20 1.12
C SER A 175 12.05 10.35 0.38
N PRO A 176 12.18 11.62 0.83
CA PRO A 176 11.68 12.78 0.09
C PRO A 176 12.19 12.86 -1.35
N VAL A 177 13.40 12.35 -1.63
CA VAL A 177 13.96 12.26 -3.00
C VAL A 177 13.15 11.28 -3.85
N GLY A 178 12.75 10.13 -3.28
CA GLY A 178 11.89 9.17 -3.95
C GLY A 178 10.52 9.77 -4.29
N HIS A 179 9.92 10.50 -3.35
CA HIS A 179 8.64 11.20 -3.59
C HIS A 179 8.77 12.31 -4.64
N ALA A 180 9.89 13.06 -4.65
CA ALA A 180 10.15 14.03 -5.71
C ALA A 180 10.30 13.36 -7.09
N ALA A 181 10.93 12.20 -7.14
CA ALA A 181 11.04 11.41 -8.36
C ALA A 181 9.68 10.88 -8.84
N ASN A 182 8.83 10.39 -7.94
CA ASN A 182 7.46 9.99 -8.23
C ASN A 182 6.66 11.17 -8.81
N LEU A 183 6.74 12.35 -8.18
CA LEU A 183 6.06 13.56 -8.66
C LEU A 183 6.50 13.91 -10.10
N MET A 184 7.80 13.81 -10.42
CA MET A 184 8.27 14.10 -11.77
C MET A 184 7.81 13.07 -12.79
N LEU A 185 7.67 11.80 -12.40
CA LEU A 185 7.06 10.77 -13.23
C LEU A 185 5.58 11.09 -13.48
N ASP A 186 4.83 11.40 -12.45
CA ASP A 186 3.40 11.69 -12.52
C ASP A 186 3.09 12.85 -13.46
N LEU A 187 3.89 13.94 -13.37
CA LEU A 187 3.76 15.10 -14.26
C LEU A 187 4.05 14.80 -15.74
N ASN A 188 4.79 13.71 -16.00
CA ASN A 188 5.15 13.28 -17.36
C ASN A 188 4.39 12.05 -17.83
N THR A 189 3.38 11.60 -17.08
CA THR A 189 2.68 10.34 -17.34
C THR A 189 1.21 10.63 -17.65
N ILE A 190 0.76 10.32 -18.86
CA ILE A 190 -0.62 10.58 -19.30
C ILE A 190 -1.61 9.66 -18.59
N ASN A 191 -1.22 8.43 -18.32
CA ASN A 191 -2.01 7.42 -17.61
C ASN A 191 -1.85 7.48 -16.09
N PHE A 192 -1.56 8.65 -15.53
CA PHE A 192 -1.52 8.87 -14.09
C PHE A 192 -2.85 8.50 -13.43
N GLY A 193 -2.78 7.82 -12.29
CA GLY A 193 -3.91 7.43 -11.47
C GLY A 193 -3.99 8.23 -10.19
N ILE A 194 -3.13 7.88 -9.26
CA ILE A 194 -3.03 8.52 -7.95
C ILE A 194 -1.61 8.36 -7.42
N GLN A 195 -1.17 9.27 -6.54
CA GLN A 195 0.12 9.17 -5.85
C GLN A 195 -0.09 8.93 -4.36
N GLU A 196 0.51 7.88 -3.84
CA GLU A 196 0.66 7.72 -2.41
C GLU A 196 1.72 8.68 -1.88
N TYR A 197 1.44 9.31 -0.75
CA TYR A 197 2.34 10.28 -0.14
C TYR A 197 2.40 10.13 1.38
N ALA A 198 3.63 10.10 1.89
CA ALA A 198 3.88 10.18 3.33
C ALA A 198 4.07 11.65 3.75
N ILE A 199 3.45 12.03 4.86
CA ILE A 199 3.67 13.35 5.47
C ILE A 199 5.00 13.31 6.21
N PHE A 200 5.98 14.05 5.72
CA PHE A 200 7.30 14.17 6.36
C PHE A 200 7.27 15.14 7.53
N GLN A 201 7.94 14.75 8.61
CA GLN A 201 8.16 15.63 9.75
C GLN A 201 9.02 16.82 9.34
N GLU A 202 8.85 17.96 10.01
CA GLU A 202 9.58 19.20 9.76
C GLU A 202 11.09 18.98 9.69
N ARG A 203 11.66 18.22 10.64
CA ARG A 203 13.07 17.85 10.65
C ARG A 203 13.52 17.12 9.38
N THR A 204 12.70 16.25 8.85
CA THR A 204 12.99 15.56 7.57
C THR A 204 12.98 16.56 6.42
N GLN A 205 12.03 17.50 6.41
CA GLN A 205 11.95 18.53 5.37
C GLN A 205 13.15 19.50 5.42
N GLU A 206 13.68 19.78 6.62
CA GLU A 206 14.92 20.58 6.78
C GLU A 206 16.14 19.89 6.17
N VAL A 207 16.28 18.58 6.38
CA VAL A 207 17.37 17.77 5.80
C VAL A 207 17.24 17.65 4.28
N PHE A 208 16.02 17.71 3.76
CA PHE A 208 15.72 17.57 2.33
C PHE A 208 15.10 18.87 1.76
N PRO A 209 15.89 19.94 1.57
CA PRO A 209 15.36 21.19 1.04
C PRO A 209 14.79 21.01 -0.36
N GLY A 210 13.54 21.39 -0.53
CA GLY A 210 12.77 21.15 -1.76
C GLY A 210 11.87 19.93 -1.69
N CYS A 211 11.69 19.34 -0.51
CA CYS A 211 10.70 18.29 -0.28
C CYS A 211 9.34 18.65 -0.92
N PRO A 212 8.68 17.74 -1.65
CA PRO A 212 7.42 18.03 -2.30
C PRO A 212 6.36 18.56 -1.33
N GLU A 213 5.68 19.62 -1.73
CA GLU A 213 4.60 20.23 -0.95
C GLU A 213 3.26 19.61 -1.33
N VAL A 214 2.48 19.23 -0.33
CA VAL A 214 1.09 18.78 -0.52
C VAL A 214 0.14 19.85 -0.01
N ARG A 215 -0.73 20.33 -0.88
CA ARG A 215 -1.79 21.28 -0.52
C ARG A 215 -3.05 21.05 -1.35
N GLY A 216 -4.19 21.15 -0.71
CA GLY A 216 -5.47 20.98 -1.38
C GLY A 216 -5.66 19.58 -2.00
N GLY A 217 -5.00 18.54 -1.44
CA GLY A 217 -5.07 17.17 -1.96
C GLY A 217 -4.14 16.89 -3.15
N TYR A 218 -3.26 17.84 -3.51
CA TYR A 218 -2.33 17.72 -4.65
C TYR A 218 -0.88 17.93 -4.20
N MET A 219 0.01 17.17 -4.83
CA MET A 219 1.46 17.37 -4.70
C MET A 219 1.94 18.35 -5.76
N TRP A 220 2.73 19.35 -5.36
CA TRP A 220 3.14 20.45 -6.21
C TRP A 220 4.64 20.45 -6.47
N PRO A 221 5.08 20.60 -7.73
CA PRO A 221 6.49 20.83 -8.05
C PRO A 221 6.89 22.25 -7.64
N ASN A 222 8.15 22.42 -7.23
CA ASN A 222 8.67 23.71 -6.82
C ASN A 222 9.33 24.54 -7.95
N GLY A 223 9.30 24.05 -9.19
CA GLY A 223 9.85 24.71 -10.36
C GLY A 223 11.38 24.76 -10.45
N LYS A 224 12.10 24.09 -9.55
CA LYS A 224 13.57 24.02 -9.61
C LYS A 224 14.02 22.95 -10.63
N PRO A 225 15.26 23.05 -11.15
CA PRO A 225 15.82 22.06 -12.08
C PRO A 225 15.90 20.67 -11.47
N GLY A 226 15.87 19.65 -12.33
CA GLY A 226 15.98 18.25 -11.93
C GLY A 226 14.75 17.79 -11.14
N LEU A 227 14.97 17.11 -10.02
CA LEU A 227 13.88 16.69 -9.10
C LEU A 227 13.44 17.83 -8.18
N GLY A 228 14.12 18.98 -8.21
CA GLY A 228 13.81 20.13 -7.38
C GLY A 228 14.15 19.97 -5.90
N ILE A 229 14.83 18.91 -5.51
CA ILE A 229 15.17 18.55 -4.13
C ILE A 229 16.68 18.34 -3.97
N ASP A 230 17.19 18.59 -2.79
CA ASP A 230 18.58 18.35 -2.42
C ASP A 230 18.68 17.70 -1.05
N VAL A 231 19.87 17.38 -0.60
CA VAL A 231 20.17 16.83 0.72
C VAL A 231 21.16 17.73 1.42
N ASP A 232 20.80 18.26 2.60
CA ASP A 232 21.72 18.94 3.49
C ASP A 232 22.56 17.89 4.26
N GLU A 233 23.72 17.55 3.72
CA GLU A 233 24.60 16.53 4.28
C GLU A 233 25.14 16.91 5.69
N GLU A 234 25.37 18.21 5.93
CA GLU A 234 25.85 18.68 7.23
C GLU A 234 24.76 18.51 8.31
N LEU A 235 23.52 18.82 7.94
CA LEU A 235 22.38 18.63 8.82
C LEU A 235 22.07 17.13 8.99
N ALA A 236 22.11 16.35 7.93
CA ALA A 236 21.92 14.91 7.96
C ALA A 236 22.89 14.22 8.91
N ALA A 237 24.17 14.64 8.93
CA ALA A 237 25.19 14.10 9.81
C ALA A 237 24.86 14.26 11.31
N LYS A 238 23.99 15.20 11.68
CA LYS A 238 23.50 15.36 13.07
C LYS A 238 22.48 14.30 13.48
N TYR A 239 21.96 13.54 12.52
CA TYR A 239 20.97 12.49 12.72
C TYR A 239 21.50 11.12 12.24
N PRO A 240 22.58 10.61 12.83
CA PRO A 240 23.16 9.34 12.41
C PRO A 240 22.14 8.20 12.58
N PHE A 241 22.25 7.20 11.71
CA PHE A 241 21.47 5.99 11.82
C PHE A 241 21.61 5.38 13.22
N LYS A 242 20.48 5.06 13.82
CA LYS A 242 20.44 4.31 15.08
C LYS A 242 19.76 2.99 14.81
N GLU A 243 20.50 1.92 15.02
CA GLU A 243 19.92 0.59 14.95
C GLU A 243 18.73 0.49 15.91
N ARG A 244 17.59 0.15 15.38
CA ARG A 244 16.39 -0.15 16.17
C ARG A 244 15.97 -1.56 15.79
N ALA A 245 15.60 -2.36 16.79
CA ALA A 245 14.88 -3.58 16.49
C ALA A 245 13.67 -3.23 15.61
N PHE A 246 13.50 -3.95 14.52
CA PHE A 246 12.31 -3.81 13.69
C PHE A 246 11.11 -4.19 14.56
N GLY A 247 10.45 -3.19 15.11
CA GLY A 247 9.31 -3.35 16.01
C GLY A 247 7.99 -3.53 15.27
N GLY A 248 8.04 -4.01 14.04
CA GLY A 248 6.85 -4.30 13.26
C GLY A 248 6.07 -5.46 13.88
N ALA A 249 4.76 -5.30 14.01
CA ALA A 249 3.91 -6.39 14.50
C ALA A 249 3.84 -7.58 13.50
N TRP A 250 4.37 -7.41 12.32
CA TRP A 250 4.23 -8.35 11.20
C TRP A 250 4.99 -9.65 11.38
N ASP A 251 6.22 -9.59 11.86
CA ASP A 251 7.08 -10.75 12.09
C ASP A 251 6.55 -11.67 13.20
N THR A 252 5.66 -11.15 14.03
CA THR A 252 5.07 -11.86 15.18
C THR A 252 3.64 -12.28 14.96
N VAL A 253 2.95 -11.76 13.94
CA VAL A 253 1.56 -12.11 13.65
C VAL A 253 1.49 -13.51 13.06
N ARG A 254 0.60 -14.34 13.59
CA ARG A 254 0.40 -15.73 13.17
C ARG A 254 -1.08 -16.02 12.96
N ARG A 255 -1.35 -17.02 12.12
CA ARG A 255 -2.65 -17.66 12.04
C ARG A 255 -2.83 -18.60 13.25
N ALA A 256 -4.07 -19.04 13.49
CA ALA A 256 -4.37 -19.97 14.57
C ALA A 256 -3.62 -21.32 14.44
N ASP A 257 -3.29 -21.74 13.23
CA ASP A 257 -2.49 -22.92 12.92
C ASP A 257 -0.97 -22.72 13.08
N GLY A 258 -0.54 -21.49 13.46
CA GLY A 258 0.87 -21.14 13.61
C GLY A 258 1.54 -20.62 12.32
N GLY A 259 0.83 -20.62 11.21
CA GLY A 259 1.35 -20.08 9.94
C GLY A 259 1.68 -18.59 10.04
N VAL A 260 2.78 -18.17 9.42
CA VAL A 260 3.17 -16.75 9.35
C VAL A 260 2.14 -16.00 8.51
N VAL A 261 1.71 -14.85 8.99
CA VAL A 261 0.97 -13.88 8.17
C VAL A 261 1.99 -13.00 7.48
N ARG A 262 1.90 -12.89 6.18
CA ARG A 262 2.76 -12.02 5.39
C ARG A 262 2.46 -10.55 5.70
N PRO A 263 3.46 -9.70 5.70
CA PRO A 263 3.29 -8.28 5.95
C PRO A 263 2.58 -7.57 4.81
#